data_92f333c8904a65ca76ea73aa24b16d40
#
_entry.id   92f333c8904a65ca76ea73aa24b16d40
#
_cell.length_a   1.000
_cell.length_b   1.000
_cell.length_c   1.000
_cell.angle_alpha   90.00
_cell.angle_beta   90.00
_cell.angle_gamma   90.00
#
_symmetry.space_group_name_H-M   'P 1'
#
loop_
_entity.id
_entity.type
_entity.pdbx_description
1 polymer ?
#
loop_
_entity_poly.entity_id
_entity_poly.type
_entity_poly.pdbx_seq_one_letter_code
_entity_poly.pdbx_strand_id
1 'polypeptide(L)'
;MPEQPAPAAPPAPAPPVAAAPATPTAPVAPVAPAAVGPRALPTLPEGPAGARFEAATTGLASKRPNFTQQARSTVFLDAATGDLAVRDRVVRLDLGTRTPGEILDAVLATAPGTERIYITTGAPWHDGAERYSTLKDAVAAWLNTPSERWTTAVGSGRDKLAGHFVHQRQPVGRYAPAAAPDSGTTEIRSMGEWFDPDGADVVTCRQAFTLLWQALRRHWDDAVLMGSPSQTGRDLWSRTVPTTGKWAGGYPVLSEELRGLLHATGGQGRTELILPPRVPDRLPALVEYDRTFAYAKHLWKSPVGTPRRITAQAFAAMTEQEQTKALMSCSHWNVRVTVPPGWNHVGLLPAPVTGDRAWIYPSEPGATFTTWAGGAEVHLALSNHIAPWRIEVLDGLLFEDGKPLDEWGKRLKSAWADLTSLSRAHADERQRTAAYLASRAVRSVLLFGLGGFAQRPRLVSGTTPVGEALPAGVEILGQDETVVTWQRQAGFSRDPYAHPEWAAYVWSGARAALLDMKYRQGKEVIGHAGALHAKPGTVVYFGTDGIALTERQPWPYRGEPGDYLLKGHLTGPVEHPTTQEQYLTLRGLGRAELTHTGADQ
;
A
#
# COMPACT_ATOMS: atom_id res chain seq x y z
N MET A 1 -19.00 82.43 -3.32
CA MET A 1 -18.78 81.09 -2.77
C MET A 1 -17.30 80.75 -2.93
N PRO A 2 -16.54 80.61 -1.83
CA PRO A 2 -15.12 80.29 -1.93
C PRO A 2 -14.86 78.82 -2.24
N GLU A 3 -13.88 78.57 -3.11
CA GLU A 3 -13.37 77.28 -3.50
C GLU A 3 -12.77 76.50 -2.32
N GLN A 4 -13.08 75.20 -2.22
CA GLN A 4 -12.43 74.29 -1.27
C GLN A 4 -11.06 73.92 -1.82
N PRO A 5 -10.03 73.87 -0.97
CA PRO A 5 -8.72 73.38 -1.39
C PRO A 5 -8.70 71.84 -1.55
N ALA A 6 -7.95 71.33 -2.56
CA ALA A 6 -7.77 69.96 -2.86
C ALA A 6 -7.04 69.18 -1.72
N PRO A 7 -7.33 67.92 -1.50
CA PRO A 7 -6.67 67.10 -0.47
C PRO A 7 -5.19 66.85 -0.81
N ALA A 8 -4.33 66.90 0.21
CA ALA A 8 -2.90 66.66 0.11
C ALA A 8 -2.59 65.22 -0.26
N ALA A 9 -1.59 65.01 -1.11
CA ALA A 9 -1.10 63.71 -1.50
C ALA A 9 -0.47 62.95 -0.32
N PRO A 10 -0.61 61.62 -0.26
CA PRO A 10 -0.01 60.80 0.80
C PRO A 10 1.52 60.83 0.73
N PRO A 11 2.22 60.73 1.88
CA PRO A 11 3.70 60.71 1.90
C PRO A 11 4.27 59.48 1.24
N ALA A 12 5.40 59.65 0.57
CA ALA A 12 6.15 58.58 -0.08
C ALA A 12 6.65 57.53 0.94
N PRO A 13 6.68 56.25 0.59
CA PRO A 13 7.20 55.19 1.48
C PRO A 13 8.69 55.38 1.74
N ALA A 14 9.10 55.16 3.01
CA ALA A 14 10.48 55.24 3.44
C ALA A 14 11.34 54.15 2.74
N PRO A 15 12.61 54.40 2.45
CA PRO A 15 13.50 53.45 1.85
C PRO A 15 13.76 52.25 2.79
N PRO A 16 13.93 51.02 2.26
CA PRO A 16 14.16 49.84 3.09
C PRO A 16 15.50 49.99 3.84
N VAL A 17 15.42 49.74 5.16
CA VAL A 17 16.60 49.64 6.02
C VAL A 17 17.40 48.41 5.61
N ALA A 18 18.69 48.58 5.23
CA ALA A 18 19.55 47.48 4.92
C ALA A 18 19.73 46.59 6.16
N ALA A 19 19.36 45.31 6.03
CA ALA A 19 19.58 44.32 7.06
C ALA A 19 21.09 44.11 7.27
N ALA A 20 21.55 44.16 8.51
CA ALA A 20 22.90 43.79 8.87
C ALA A 20 23.21 42.35 8.48
N PRO A 21 24.46 42.01 8.04
CA PRO A 21 24.81 40.65 7.69
C PRO A 21 24.69 39.72 8.91
N ALA A 22 23.89 38.67 8.77
CA ALA A 22 23.75 37.62 9.78
C ALA A 22 25.12 36.94 10.02
N THR A 23 25.52 36.89 11.28
CA THR A 23 26.71 36.13 11.71
C THR A 23 26.50 34.65 11.37
N PRO A 24 27.47 33.96 10.71
CA PRO A 24 27.31 32.56 10.40
C PRO A 24 27.22 31.75 11.70
N THR A 25 26.07 31.14 11.92
CA THR A 25 25.85 30.15 13.00
C THR A 25 26.74 28.94 12.69
N ALA A 26 27.55 28.54 13.65
CA ALA A 26 28.36 27.33 13.53
C ALA A 26 27.49 26.13 13.21
N PRO A 27 27.92 25.17 12.36
CA PRO A 27 27.11 23.99 12.07
C PRO A 27 26.87 23.21 13.36
N VAL A 28 25.59 23.05 13.71
CA VAL A 28 25.15 22.16 14.79
C VAL A 28 25.57 20.75 14.40
N ALA A 29 26.43 20.14 15.19
CA ALA A 29 26.83 18.75 14.98
C ALA A 29 25.55 17.88 14.92
N PRO A 30 25.47 16.91 13.99
CA PRO A 30 24.31 16.03 13.91
C PRO A 30 24.19 15.30 15.24
N VAL A 31 23.07 15.51 15.95
CA VAL A 31 22.71 14.75 17.12
C VAL A 31 22.57 13.31 16.66
N ALA A 32 23.42 12.43 17.14
CA ALA A 32 23.28 10.99 16.90
C ALA A 32 21.84 10.58 17.28
N PRO A 33 21.12 9.84 16.42
CA PRO A 33 19.79 9.39 16.76
C PRO A 33 19.87 8.61 18.08
N ALA A 34 19.07 9.04 19.08
CA ALA A 34 18.96 8.30 20.33
C ALA A 34 18.66 6.85 20.01
N ALA A 35 19.36 5.92 20.67
CA ALA A 35 19.14 4.49 20.49
C ALA A 35 17.67 4.19 20.77
N VAL A 36 16.92 3.92 19.68
CA VAL A 36 15.47 3.67 19.75
C VAL A 36 15.30 2.27 20.31
N GLY A 37 14.85 2.16 21.55
CA GLY A 37 14.58 0.87 22.21
C GLY A 37 13.40 0.13 21.53
N PRO A 38 13.23 -1.18 21.77
CA PRO A 38 12.14 -1.93 21.18
C PRO A 38 10.78 -1.38 21.63
N ARG A 39 9.86 -1.22 20.68
CA ARG A 39 8.48 -0.81 20.94
C ARG A 39 7.81 -1.84 21.84
N ALA A 40 7.07 -1.39 22.86
CA ALA A 40 6.23 -2.27 23.64
C ALA A 40 5.22 -2.98 22.73
N LEU A 41 5.22 -4.31 22.77
CA LEU A 41 4.28 -5.11 21.99
C LEU A 41 2.90 -5.07 22.66
N PRO A 42 1.80 -4.96 21.87
CA PRO A 42 0.47 -5.07 22.43
C PRO A 42 0.27 -6.47 23.02
N THR A 43 -0.39 -6.51 24.18
CA THR A 43 -0.80 -7.75 24.84
C THR A 43 -2.19 -8.16 24.37
N LEU A 44 -2.51 -9.46 24.46
CA LEU A 44 -3.87 -9.92 24.23
C LEU A 44 -4.80 -9.38 25.31
N PRO A 45 -6.07 -9.07 24.95
CA PRO A 45 -7.11 -8.82 25.94
C PRO A 45 -7.22 -9.98 26.93
N GLU A 46 -7.60 -9.67 28.17
CA GLU A 46 -7.83 -10.70 29.17
C GLU A 46 -8.96 -11.64 28.72
N GLY A 47 -8.80 -12.92 28.97
CA GLY A 47 -9.75 -13.95 28.63
C GLY A 47 -9.25 -15.34 29.01
N PRO A 48 -10.13 -16.28 29.32
CA PRO A 48 -9.72 -17.62 29.71
C PRO A 48 -9.02 -18.35 28.56
N ALA A 49 -7.99 -19.14 28.90
CA ALA A 49 -7.29 -19.98 27.94
C ALA A 49 -8.26 -20.93 27.21
N GLY A 50 -8.13 -21.04 25.89
CA GLY A 50 -8.99 -21.90 25.08
C GLY A 50 -10.36 -21.34 24.75
N ALA A 51 -10.81 -20.24 25.39
CA ALA A 51 -12.05 -19.59 25.03
C ALA A 51 -11.94 -18.85 23.70
N ARG A 52 -13.07 -18.75 22.97
CA ARG A 52 -13.15 -17.88 21.80
C ARG A 52 -13.44 -16.44 22.23
N PHE A 53 -12.80 -15.51 21.58
CA PHE A 53 -13.14 -14.10 21.72
C PHE A 53 -14.52 -13.81 21.13
N GLU A 54 -15.20 -12.79 21.66
CA GLU A 54 -16.47 -12.35 21.12
C GLU A 54 -16.30 -11.52 19.84
N ALA A 55 -17.30 -11.57 18.95
CA ALA A 55 -17.33 -10.72 17.77
C ALA A 55 -17.89 -9.34 18.15
N ALA A 56 -17.34 -8.27 17.57
CA ALA A 56 -17.90 -6.93 17.73
C ALA A 56 -19.24 -6.78 17.02
N THR A 57 -19.41 -7.48 15.88
CA THR A 57 -20.65 -7.54 15.10
C THR A 57 -20.72 -8.87 14.35
N THR A 58 -21.93 -9.33 14.07
CA THR A 58 -22.19 -10.56 13.32
C THR A 58 -22.80 -10.24 11.98
N GLY A 59 -22.30 -10.89 10.93
CA GLY A 59 -22.95 -11.11 9.65
C GLY A 59 -23.42 -9.86 8.91
N LEU A 60 -22.58 -9.20 8.16
CA LEU A 60 -22.95 -7.92 7.55
C LEU A 60 -22.71 -7.80 6.05
N ALA A 61 -22.18 -8.80 5.41
CA ALA A 61 -21.94 -8.71 3.98
C ALA A 61 -23.22 -8.78 3.14
N SER A 62 -24.39 -9.08 3.74
CA SER A 62 -25.68 -8.99 3.05
C SER A 62 -26.08 -7.54 2.74
N LYS A 63 -25.54 -6.57 3.48
CA LYS A 63 -25.59 -5.18 3.07
C LYS A 63 -24.37 -4.92 2.19
N ARG A 64 -24.48 -5.29 0.91
CA ARG A 64 -23.59 -4.71 -0.10
C ARG A 64 -23.49 -3.23 0.22
N PRO A 65 -22.28 -2.65 0.30
CA PRO A 65 -22.19 -1.22 0.49
C PRO A 65 -23.11 -0.59 -0.54
N ASN A 66 -23.91 0.39 -0.13
CA ASN A 66 -24.64 1.27 -1.04
C ASN A 66 -23.63 2.13 -1.80
N PHE A 67 -22.64 1.49 -2.42
CA PHE A 67 -21.99 2.09 -3.55
C PHE A 67 -23.07 2.11 -4.62
N THR A 68 -23.79 3.20 -4.71
CA THR A 68 -24.65 3.48 -5.84
C THR A 68 -23.78 3.31 -7.07
N GLN A 69 -23.89 2.14 -7.68
CA GLN A 69 -22.96 1.63 -8.68
C GLN A 69 -23.31 2.20 -10.03
N GLN A 70 -23.36 3.51 -10.09
CA GLN A 70 -23.44 4.17 -11.35
C GLN A 70 -22.02 4.20 -11.93
N ALA A 71 -21.89 3.61 -13.11
CA ALA A 71 -20.72 3.82 -13.93
C ALA A 71 -20.59 5.34 -14.14
N ARG A 72 -19.54 5.95 -13.56
CA ARG A 72 -19.31 7.38 -13.72
C ARG A 72 -18.78 7.67 -15.11
N SER A 73 -19.32 8.71 -15.74
CA SER A 73 -18.77 9.25 -16.98
C SER A 73 -17.33 9.67 -16.76
N THR A 74 -16.40 8.98 -17.41
CA THR A 74 -14.97 9.08 -17.13
C THR A 74 -14.20 9.47 -18.39
N VAL A 75 -13.27 10.42 -18.26
CA VAL A 75 -12.33 10.83 -19.28
C VAL A 75 -10.88 10.69 -18.79
N PHE A 76 -9.93 10.65 -19.73
CA PHE A 76 -8.51 10.50 -19.46
C PHE A 76 -7.77 11.69 -20.03
N LEU A 77 -6.92 12.33 -19.22
CA LEU A 77 -6.21 13.56 -19.56
C LEU A 77 -4.71 13.38 -19.34
N ASP A 78 -3.94 13.62 -20.38
CA ASP A 78 -2.52 13.93 -20.25
C ASP A 78 -2.36 15.44 -19.98
N ALA A 79 -2.00 15.80 -18.75
CA ALA A 79 -1.87 17.20 -18.36
C ALA A 79 -0.59 17.85 -18.92
N ALA A 80 0.40 17.08 -19.40
CA ALA A 80 1.59 17.65 -20.04
C ALA A 80 1.28 18.14 -21.46
N THR A 81 0.55 17.31 -22.21
CA THR A 81 0.24 17.61 -23.62
C THR A 81 -1.10 18.29 -23.81
N GLY A 82 -2.02 18.19 -22.85
CA GLY A 82 -3.40 18.62 -22.98
C GLY A 82 -4.29 17.64 -23.74
N ASP A 83 -3.80 16.45 -24.09
CA ASP A 83 -4.59 15.46 -24.81
C ASP A 83 -5.65 14.83 -23.90
N LEU A 84 -6.91 15.00 -24.29
CA LEU A 84 -8.09 14.46 -23.61
C LEU A 84 -8.71 13.34 -24.44
N ALA A 85 -8.73 12.12 -23.89
CA ALA A 85 -9.47 11.01 -24.52
C ALA A 85 -10.93 11.01 -24.06
N VAL A 86 -11.84 11.29 -25.00
CA VAL A 86 -13.29 11.31 -24.78
C VAL A 86 -13.93 10.34 -25.75
N ARG A 87 -14.55 9.27 -25.21
CA ARG A 87 -15.12 8.18 -26.04
C ARG A 87 -14.06 7.63 -27.00
N ASP A 88 -14.22 7.84 -28.31
CA ASP A 88 -13.40 7.32 -29.41
C ASP A 88 -12.50 8.37 -30.07
N ARG A 89 -12.46 9.60 -29.55
CA ARG A 89 -11.65 10.71 -30.06
C ARG A 89 -10.70 11.26 -29.03
N VAL A 90 -9.62 11.88 -29.49
CA VAL A 90 -8.72 12.70 -28.69
C VAL A 90 -8.93 14.17 -29.06
N VAL A 91 -9.03 15.02 -28.07
CA VAL A 91 -9.16 16.47 -28.21
C VAL A 91 -8.00 17.11 -27.47
N ARG A 92 -7.30 18.04 -28.12
CA ARG A 92 -6.26 18.83 -27.47
C ARG A 92 -6.88 19.99 -26.73
N LEU A 93 -6.60 20.09 -25.43
CA LEU A 93 -6.98 21.21 -24.56
C LEU A 93 -5.81 22.16 -24.37
N ASP A 94 -6.11 23.44 -24.27
CA ASP A 94 -5.18 24.43 -23.73
C ASP A 94 -5.44 24.54 -22.22
N LEU A 95 -4.47 24.09 -21.42
CA LEU A 95 -4.62 23.98 -19.96
C LEU A 95 -3.87 25.07 -19.17
N GLY A 96 -3.14 25.96 -19.85
CA GLY A 96 -2.44 27.07 -19.21
C GLY A 96 -1.62 26.64 -18.00
N THR A 97 -2.07 27.00 -16.80
CA THR A 97 -1.41 26.70 -15.52
C THR A 97 -1.72 25.30 -14.95
N ARG A 98 -2.64 24.59 -15.55
CA ARG A 98 -3.06 23.24 -15.13
C ARG A 98 -3.54 23.16 -13.67
N THR A 99 -4.18 24.22 -13.17
CA THR A 99 -4.85 24.19 -11.87
C THR A 99 -6.09 23.29 -11.91
N PRO A 100 -6.57 22.75 -10.78
CA PRO A 100 -7.78 21.92 -10.76
C PRO A 100 -8.99 22.63 -11.38
N GLY A 101 -9.18 23.92 -11.12
CA GLY A 101 -10.30 24.71 -11.66
C GLY A 101 -10.23 24.83 -13.18
N GLU A 102 -9.05 25.11 -13.73
CA GLU A 102 -8.82 25.20 -15.17
C GLU A 102 -9.03 23.87 -15.89
N ILE A 103 -8.52 22.76 -15.30
CA ILE A 103 -8.75 21.41 -15.81
C ILE A 103 -10.26 21.10 -15.86
N LEU A 104 -10.99 21.40 -14.77
CA LEU A 104 -12.44 21.19 -14.72
C LEU A 104 -13.16 21.99 -15.79
N ASP A 105 -12.85 23.27 -15.94
CA ASP A 105 -13.46 24.16 -16.92
C ASP A 105 -13.21 23.67 -18.36
N ALA A 106 -11.97 23.38 -18.71
CA ALA A 106 -11.60 22.93 -20.04
C ALA A 106 -12.21 21.57 -20.39
N VAL A 107 -12.15 20.61 -19.44
CA VAL A 107 -12.70 19.27 -19.65
C VAL A 107 -14.22 19.32 -19.79
N LEU A 108 -14.93 20.03 -18.92
CA LEU A 108 -16.40 20.08 -18.96
C LEU A 108 -16.95 20.90 -20.13
N ALA A 109 -16.20 21.89 -20.62
CA ALA A 109 -16.54 22.58 -21.87
C ALA A 109 -16.46 21.62 -23.07
N THR A 110 -15.50 20.68 -23.07
CA THR A 110 -15.27 19.73 -24.16
C THR A 110 -16.13 18.46 -24.06
N ALA A 111 -16.33 17.97 -22.85
CA ALA A 111 -17.08 16.77 -22.50
C ALA A 111 -18.07 17.04 -21.37
N PRO A 112 -19.20 17.68 -21.64
CA PRO A 112 -20.25 17.95 -20.66
C PRO A 112 -20.74 16.65 -20.02
N GLY A 113 -21.03 16.72 -18.71
CA GLY A 113 -21.48 15.54 -17.94
C GLY A 113 -20.36 14.60 -17.50
N THR A 114 -19.10 14.97 -17.66
CA THR A 114 -17.99 14.23 -17.07
C THR A 114 -18.06 14.26 -15.54
N GLU A 115 -18.03 13.10 -14.92
CA GLU A 115 -18.05 12.94 -13.45
C GLU A 115 -16.67 12.57 -12.89
N ARG A 116 -15.73 12.11 -13.75
CA ARG A 116 -14.38 11.72 -13.33
C ARG A 116 -13.34 11.99 -14.42
N ILE A 117 -12.24 12.59 -13.99
CA ILE A 117 -11.06 12.89 -14.82
C ILE A 117 -9.89 12.10 -14.23
N TYR A 118 -9.28 11.21 -15.01
CA TYR A 118 -8.00 10.59 -14.66
C TYR A 118 -6.86 11.34 -15.33
N ILE A 119 -5.96 11.90 -14.52
CA ILE A 119 -4.67 12.42 -15.00
C ILE A 119 -3.76 11.23 -15.27
N THR A 120 -3.40 11.01 -16.53
CA THR A 120 -2.56 9.87 -16.93
C THR A 120 -1.09 10.19 -16.79
N THR A 121 -0.65 11.32 -17.34
CA THR A 121 0.73 11.81 -17.33
C THR A 121 0.74 13.33 -17.14
N GLY A 122 1.94 13.92 -16.99
CA GLY A 122 2.09 15.36 -16.80
C GLY A 122 1.53 15.84 -15.47
N ALA A 123 1.78 15.09 -14.40
CA ALA A 123 1.27 15.37 -13.07
C ALA A 123 1.52 16.82 -12.61
N PRO A 124 0.52 17.73 -12.66
CA PRO A 124 0.73 19.16 -12.41
C PRO A 124 1.13 19.47 -10.95
N TRP A 125 0.89 18.55 -10.04
CA TRP A 125 1.33 18.66 -8.64
C TRP A 125 2.84 18.48 -8.46
N HIS A 126 3.57 18.09 -9.48
CA HIS A 126 5.04 18.06 -9.45
C HIS A 126 5.65 19.41 -9.80
N ASP A 127 4.91 20.29 -10.44
CA ASP A 127 5.38 21.62 -10.79
C ASP A 127 5.59 22.46 -9.52
N GLY A 128 6.84 22.86 -9.26
CA GLY A 128 7.22 23.58 -8.05
C GLY A 128 7.18 22.73 -6.77
N ALA A 129 7.24 21.41 -6.87
CA ALA A 129 7.23 20.50 -5.71
C ALA A 129 8.43 20.76 -4.77
N GLU A 130 9.53 21.29 -5.30
CA GLU A 130 10.73 21.69 -4.54
C GLU A 130 10.47 22.79 -3.50
N ARG A 131 9.36 23.54 -3.62
CA ARG A 131 8.94 24.55 -2.64
C ARG A 131 8.32 23.97 -1.39
N TYR A 132 8.03 22.67 -1.40
CA TYR A 132 7.35 21.98 -0.31
C TYR A 132 8.29 20.95 0.34
N SER A 133 8.13 20.75 1.64
CA SER A 133 8.93 19.79 2.41
C SER A 133 8.70 18.33 1.97
N THR A 134 7.49 18.04 1.45
CA THR A 134 7.15 16.70 0.92
C THR A 134 6.31 16.81 -0.34
N LEU A 135 6.36 15.79 -1.20
CA LEU A 135 5.47 15.71 -2.35
C LEU A 135 3.99 15.67 -1.94
N LYS A 136 3.68 15.15 -0.76
CA LYS A 136 2.32 15.15 -0.22
C LYS A 136 1.82 16.57 0.01
N ASP A 137 2.67 17.46 0.50
CA ASP A 137 2.32 18.87 0.74
C ASP A 137 2.14 19.61 -0.59
N ALA A 138 2.99 19.33 -1.59
CA ALA A 138 2.82 19.85 -2.96
C ALA A 138 1.47 19.44 -3.56
N VAL A 139 1.11 18.15 -3.45
CA VAL A 139 -0.18 17.64 -3.92
C VAL A 139 -1.34 18.30 -3.19
N ALA A 140 -1.26 18.46 -1.87
CA ALA A 140 -2.29 19.11 -1.08
C ALA A 140 -2.47 20.58 -1.49
N ALA A 141 -1.37 21.30 -1.70
CA ALA A 141 -1.38 22.68 -2.17
C ALA A 141 -2.04 22.79 -3.56
N TRP A 142 -1.68 21.91 -4.50
CA TRP A 142 -2.30 21.89 -5.82
C TRP A 142 -3.80 21.63 -5.75
N LEU A 143 -4.24 20.62 -4.99
CA LEU A 143 -5.68 20.31 -4.81
C LEU A 143 -6.46 21.45 -4.16
N ASN A 144 -5.81 22.29 -3.34
CA ASN A 144 -6.40 23.44 -2.66
C ASN A 144 -6.25 24.75 -3.42
N THR A 145 -5.72 24.74 -4.65
CA THR A 145 -5.61 25.97 -5.44
C THR A 145 -6.99 26.62 -5.58
N PRO A 146 -7.14 27.90 -5.18
CA PRO A 146 -8.42 28.58 -5.22
C PRO A 146 -9.02 28.65 -6.62
N SER A 147 -10.33 28.53 -6.70
CA SER A 147 -11.10 28.74 -7.93
C SER A 147 -12.41 29.40 -7.58
N GLU A 148 -12.81 30.41 -8.34
CA GLU A 148 -14.11 31.10 -8.15
C GLU A 148 -15.30 30.20 -8.53
N ARG A 149 -15.09 29.27 -9.48
CA ARG A 149 -16.15 28.43 -10.05
C ARG A 149 -16.31 27.09 -9.35
N TRP A 150 -15.30 26.63 -8.61
CA TRP A 150 -15.26 25.31 -8.02
C TRP A 150 -14.93 25.35 -6.54
N THR A 151 -15.59 24.52 -5.76
CA THR A 151 -15.37 24.41 -4.31
C THR A 151 -15.19 22.96 -3.89
N THR A 152 -14.36 22.73 -2.86
CA THR A 152 -14.20 21.47 -2.15
C THR A 152 -14.82 21.50 -0.76
N ALA A 153 -15.43 22.61 -0.34
CA ALA A 153 -15.91 22.88 1.02
C ALA A 153 -17.41 22.58 1.22
N VAL A 154 -17.97 21.65 0.44
CA VAL A 154 -19.40 21.32 0.50
C VAL A 154 -19.67 20.14 1.42
N GLY A 155 -20.63 20.31 2.33
CA GLY A 155 -21.03 19.31 3.32
C GLY A 155 -20.15 19.32 4.57
N SER A 156 -20.53 18.59 5.59
CA SER A 156 -19.80 18.47 6.86
C SER A 156 -19.64 17.01 7.28
N GLY A 157 -18.49 16.67 7.85
CA GLY A 157 -18.25 15.33 8.38
C GLY A 157 -18.43 14.21 7.35
N ARG A 158 -19.37 13.29 7.61
CA ARG A 158 -19.66 12.14 6.74
C ARG A 158 -20.41 12.51 5.47
N ASP A 159 -21.13 13.59 5.49
CA ASP A 159 -22.01 14.07 4.41
C ASP A 159 -21.28 15.02 3.46
N LYS A 160 -19.96 15.13 3.60
CA LYS A 160 -19.16 16.00 2.75
C LYS A 160 -19.24 15.53 1.29
N LEU A 161 -19.92 16.31 0.44
CA LEU A 161 -20.09 16.01 -0.99
C LEU A 161 -18.81 16.28 -1.77
N ALA A 162 -18.15 17.41 -1.51
CA ALA A 162 -16.88 17.79 -2.12
C ALA A 162 -15.75 17.77 -1.07
N GLY A 163 -14.53 17.59 -1.53
CA GLY A 163 -13.35 17.53 -0.69
C GLY A 163 -12.19 16.80 -1.38
N HIS A 164 -11.06 16.80 -0.74
CA HIS A 164 -9.91 16.09 -1.29
C HIS A 164 -9.20 15.28 -0.21
N PHE A 165 -8.42 14.31 -0.66
CA PHE A 165 -7.47 13.60 0.17
C PHE A 165 -6.24 13.23 -0.64
N VAL A 166 -5.13 13.08 0.05
CA VAL A 166 -3.86 12.65 -0.54
C VAL A 166 -3.48 11.31 0.08
N HIS A 167 -3.38 10.30 -0.75
CA HIS A 167 -2.84 9.02 -0.35
C HIS A 167 -1.49 8.81 -1.01
N GLN A 168 -0.41 8.92 -0.23
CA GLN A 168 0.96 8.91 -0.72
C GLN A 168 1.19 10.01 -1.79
N ARG A 169 1.28 9.62 -3.07
CA ARG A 169 1.51 10.50 -4.23
C ARG A 169 0.30 10.58 -5.15
N GLN A 170 -0.83 9.99 -4.75
CA GLN A 170 -2.02 9.84 -5.60
C GLN A 170 -3.11 10.81 -5.15
N PRO A 171 -3.29 11.94 -5.84
CA PRO A 171 -4.29 12.92 -5.48
C PRO A 171 -5.69 12.46 -5.83
N VAL A 172 -6.65 12.81 -4.96
CA VAL A 172 -8.08 12.72 -5.22
C VAL A 172 -8.74 14.01 -4.78
N GLY A 173 -9.25 14.76 -5.72
CA GLY A 173 -10.06 15.95 -5.48
C GLY A 173 -11.50 15.73 -5.96
N ARG A 174 -12.49 16.11 -5.14
CA ARG A 174 -13.89 16.18 -5.51
C ARG A 174 -14.32 17.64 -5.47
N TYR A 175 -14.81 18.12 -6.58
CA TYR A 175 -15.15 19.52 -6.79
C TYR A 175 -16.63 19.62 -7.12
N ALA A 176 -17.31 20.55 -6.47
CA ALA A 176 -18.69 20.96 -6.79
C ALA A 176 -18.68 22.35 -7.44
N PRO A 177 -19.60 22.65 -8.36
CA PRO A 177 -19.78 24.02 -8.84
C PRO A 177 -20.09 24.96 -7.68
N ALA A 178 -19.37 26.07 -7.53
CA ALA A 178 -19.59 27.01 -6.43
C ALA A 178 -21.01 27.64 -6.44
N ALA A 179 -21.55 27.86 -7.65
CA ALA A 179 -22.91 28.39 -7.83
C ALA A 179 -24.02 27.35 -7.57
N ALA A 180 -23.73 26.04 -7.59
CA ALA A 180 -24.72 24.98 -7.41
C ALA A 180 -24.07 23.77 -6.70
N PRO A 181 -23.67 23.89 -5.43
CA PRO A 181 -22.86 22.89 -4.74
C PRO A 181 -23.55 21.53 -4.58
N ASP A 182 -24.88 21.49 -4.63
CA ASP A 182 -25.67 20.26 -4.51
C ASP A 182 -25.96 19.58 -5.87
N SER A 183 -25.51 20.15 -6.98
CA SER A 183 -25.75 19.59 -8.33
C SER A 183 -24.92 18.35 -8.67
N GLY A 184 -23.99 17.98 -7.81
CA GLY A 184 -23.09 16.82 -7.99
C GLY A 184 -21.62 17.24 -7.93
N THR A 185 -20.74 16.25 -8.00
CA THR A 185 -19.30 16.47 -7.93
C THR A 185 -18.57 15.83 -9.11
N THR A 186 -17.55 16.51 -9.61
CA THR A 186 -16.56 15.96 -10.55
C THR A 186 -15.28 15.59 -9.79
N GLU A 187 -14.76 14.39 -10.02
CA GLU A 187 -13.52 13.92 -9.40
C GLU A 187 -12.33 14.16 -10.33
N ILE A 188 -11.23 14.71 -9.80
CA ILE A 188 -9.91 14.61 -10.42
C ILE A 188 -9.12 13.55 -9.64
N ARG A 189 -8.52 12.60 -10.36
CA ARG A 189 -7.78 11.47 -9.79
C ARG A 189 -6.51 11.20 -10.59
N SER A 190 -5.49 10.65 -9.95
CA SER A 190 -4.32 10.13 -10.64
C SER A 190 -4.57 8.74 -11.20
N MET A 191 -4.16 8.49 -12.45
CA MET A 191 -4.13 7.14 -13.03
C MET A 191 -3.18 6.21 -12.27
N GLY A 192 -2.14 6.77 -11.66
CA GLY A 192 -1.17 6.05 -10.83
C GLY A 192 -1.78 5.25 -9.66
N GLU A 193 -3.04 5.49 -9.28
CA GLU A 193 -3.76 4.62 -8.35
C GLU A 193 -3.95 3.20 -8.89
N TRP A 194 -4.11 3.05 -10.21
CA TRP A 194 -4.40 1.79 -10.88
C TRP A 194 -3.15 1.12 -11.44
N PHE A 195 -2.36 1.86 -12.16
CA PHE A 195 -1.08 1.45 -12.75
C PHE A 195 -0.24 2.68 -13.10
N ASP A 196 1.05 2.49 -13.19
CA ASP A 196 1.95 3.46 -13.80
C ASP A 196 1.76 3.42 -15.31
N PRO A 197 1.41 4.53 -15.98
CA PRO A 197 1.24 4.59 -17.42
C PRO A 197 2.49 4.21 -18.23
N ASP A 198 3.68 4.37 -17.66
CA ASP A 198 4.97 3.99 -18.26
C ASP A 198 5.16 4.58 -19.69
N GLY A 199 4.81 5.88 -19.82
CA GLY A 199 4.88 6.61 -21.09
C GLY A 199 3.74 6.35 -22.09
N ALA A 200 2.76 5.50 -21.74
CA ALA A 200 1.60 5.25 -22.59
C ALA A 200 0.72 6.50 -22.76
N ASP A 201 0.23 6.71 -23.99
CA ASP A 201 -0.68 7.80 -24.31
C ASP A 201 -2.08 7.62 -23.69
N VAL A 202 -2.89 8.69 -23.72
CA VAL A 202 -4.24 8.69 -23.14
C VAL A 202 -5.17 7.65 -23.77
N VAL A 203 -4.96 7.31 -25.06
CA VAL A 203 -5.75 6.31 -25.77
C VAL A 203 -5.43 4.92 -25.25
N THR A 204 -4.15 4.63 -25.08
CA THR A 204 -3.65 3.36 -24.51
C THR A 204 -4.11 3.20 -23.06
N CYS A 205 -4.04 4.26 -22.24
CA CYS A 205 -4.54 4.25 -20.87
C CYS A 205 -6.06 3.97 -20.81
N ARG A 206 -6.84 4.63 -21.66
CA ARG A 206 -8.28 4.37 -21.77
C ARG A 206 -8.56 2.93 -22.22
N GLN A 207 -7.81 2.45 -23.21
CA GLN A 207 -7.93 1.07 -23.70
C GLN A 207 -7.61 0.06 -22.58
N ALA A 208 -6.58 0.31 -21.77
CA ALA A 208 -6.25 -0.51 -20.62
C ALA A 208 -7.43 -0.59 -19.62
N PHE A 209 -8.09 0.53 -19.36
CA PHE A 209 -9.26 0.58 -18.49
C PHE A 209 -10.46 -0.19 -19.07
N THR A 210 -10.65 -0.13 -20.39
CA THR A 210 -11.67 -0.91 -21.10
C THR A 210 -11.39 -2.41 -20.98
N LEU A 211 -10.15 -2.83 -21.25
CA LEU A 211 -9.73 -4.23 -21.14
C LEU A 211 -9.85 -4.75 -19.70
N LEU A 212 -9.47 -3.95 -18.71
CA LEU A 212 -9.68 -4.26 -17.30
C LEU A 212 -11.14 -4.52 -16.98
N TRP A 213 -12.03 -3.61 -17.38
CA TRP A 213 -13.46 -3.74 -17.16
C TRP A 213 -14.02 -5.00 -17.83
N GLN A 214 -13.66 -5.25 -19.08
CA GLN A 214 -14.07 -6.44 -19.84
C GLN A 214 -13.59 -7.73 -19.16
N ALA A 215 -12.33 -7.78 -18.73
CA ALA A 215 -11.78 -8.94 -18.03
C ALA A 215 -12.50 -9.22 -16.71
N LEU A 216 -12.79 -8.18 -15.93
CA LEU A 216 -13.56 -8.34 -14.68
C LEU A 216 -15.00 -8.76 -14.94
N ARG A 217 -15.65 -8.24 -15.99
CA ARG A 217 -17.03 -8.60 -16.33
C ARG A 217 -17.21 -10.04 -16.82
N ARG A 218 -16.17 -10.70 -17.28
CA ARG A 218 -16.22 -12.15 -17.57
C ARG A 218 -16.47 -12.99 -16.30
N HIS A 219 -16.17 -12.45 -15.13
CA HIS A 219 -16.25 -13.15 -13.85
C HIS A 219 -17.29 -12.56 -12.90
N TRP A 220 -17.72 -11.33 -13.12
CA TRP A 220 -18.75 -10.61 -12.38
C TRP A 220 -19.60 -9.82 -13.38
N ASP A 221 -20.72 -10.36 -13.80
CA ASP A 221 -21.59 -9.83 -14.88
C ASP A 221 -21.95 -8.36 -14.72
N ASP A 222 -22.04 -7.89 -13.47
CA ASP A 222 -22.37 -6.53 -13.09
C ASP A 222 -21.19 -5.72 -12.55
N ALA A 223 -19.94 -6.13 -12.84
CA ALA A 223 -18.74 -5.42 -12.38
C ALA A 223 -18.71 -3.97 -12.87
N VAL A 224 -18.42 -3.06 -11.96
CA VAL A 224 -18.22 -1.63 -12.21
C VAL A 224 -16.84 -1.23 -11.66
N LEU A 225 -16.09 -0.45 -12.43
CA LEU A 225 -14.85 0.14 -11.94
C LEU A 225 -15.19 1.33 -11.04
N MET A 226 -14.95 1.15 -9.75
CA MET A 226 -15.14 2.19 -8.74
C MET A 226 -14.06 3.28 -8.89
N GLY A 227 -14.09 4.32 -8.08
CA GLY A 227 -13.09 5.39 -8.13
C GLY A 227 -11.65 4.92 -7.86
N SER A 228 -11.45 3.83 -7.12
CA SER A 228 -10.13 3.30 -6.82
C SER A 228 -10.08 1.78 -6.90
N PRO A 229 -8.88 1.19 -7.06
CA PRO A 229 -8.69 -0.26 -7.01
C PRO A 229 -9.18 -0.87 -5.70
N SER A 230 -8.94 -0.20 -4.56
CA SER A 230 -9.39 -0.68 -3.24
C SER A 230 -10.91 -0.78 -3.15
N GLN A 231 -11.63 0.24 -3.60
CA GLN A 231 -13.10 0.22 -3.60
C GLN A 231 -13.63 -0.85 -4.54
N THR A 232 -13.06 -0.95 -5.76
CA THR A 232 -13.40 -1.99 -6.73
C THR A 232 -13.15 -3.38 -6.17
N GLY A 233 -11.97 -3.61 -5.55
CA GLY A 233 -11.62 -4.90 -4.97
C GLY A 233 -12.59 -5.36 -3.88
N ARG A 234 -12.99 -4.46 -2.98
CA ARG A 234 -13.96 -4.76 -1.93
C ARG A 234 -15.38 -4.99 -2.46
N ASP A 235 -15.81 -4.20 -3.45
CA ASP A 235 -17.11 -4.41 -4.12
C ASP A 235 -17.15 -5.78 -4.79
N LEU A 236 -16.15 -6.14 -5.58
CA LEU A 236 -16.05 -7.44 -6.22
C LEU A 236 -16.01 -8.59 -5.21
N TRP A 237 -15.28 -8.43 -4.09
CA TRP A 237 -15.29 -9.41 -3.02
C TRP A 237 -16.68 -9.62 -2.43
N SER A 238 -17.42 -8.54 -2.16
CA SER A 238 -18.77 -8.63 -1.55
C SER A 238 -19.75 -9.47 -2.37
N ARG A 239 -19.51 -9.56 -3.69
CA ARG A 239 -20.30 -10.37 -4.63
C ARG A 239 -19.93 -11.85 -4.61
N THR A 240 -18.84 -12.23 -3.94
CA THR A 240 -18.41 -13.63 -3.76
C THR A 240 -18.77 -14.19 -2.39
N VAL A 241 -19.35 -13.37 -1.50
CA VAL A 241 -19.80 -13.82 -0.18
C VAL A 241 -20.93 -14.84 -0.33
N PRO A 242 -20.87 -15.99 0.35
CA PRO A 242 -21.91 -17.00 0.28
C PRO A 242 -23.29 -16.46 0.67
N THR A 243 -24.31 -16.83 -0.08
CA THR A 243 -25.72 -16.47 0.21
C THR A 243 -26.41 -17.52 1.07
N THR A 244 -25.80 -18.69 1.26
CA THR A 244 -26.33 -19.82 2.03
C THR A 244 -25.24 -20.43 2.93
N GLY A 245 -25.64 -21.18 3.95
CA GLY A 245 -24.73 -21.86 4.87
C GLY A 245 -24.26 -20.99 6.05
N LYS A 246 -23.28 -21.48 6.79
CA LYS A 246 -22.75 -20.84 8.03
C LYS A 246 -22.33 -19.38 7.83
N TRP A 247 -21.82 -19.04 6.67
CA TRP A 247 -21.30 -17.72 6.36
C TRP A 247 -22.23 -16.91 5.43
N ALA A 248 -23.49 -17.34 5.32
CA ALA A 248 -24.51 -16.58 4.60
C ALA A 248 -24.67 -15.18 5.22
N GLY A 249 -24.52 -14.15 4.38
CA GLY A 249 -24.60 -12.77 4.83
C GLY A 249 -23.29 -12.21 5.43
N GLY A 250 -22.16 -12.96 5.47
CA GLY A 250 -20.85 -12.43 5.78
C GLY A 250 -20.12 -13.05 6.97
N TYR A 251 -19.06 -12.40 7.35
CA TYR A 251 -18.11 -12.89 8.37
C TYR A 251 -18.15 -11.98 9.60
N PRO A 252 -17.96 -12.52 10.82
CA PRO A 252 -17.94 -11.71 12.04
C PRO A 252 -16.72 -10.79 12.06
N VAL A 253 -16.93 -9.54 12.44
CA VAL A 253 -15.89 -8.54 12.64
C VAL A 253 -15.32 -8.69 14.04
N LEU A 254 -14.02 -8.72 14.18
CA LEU A 254 -13.31 -8.84 15.45
C LEU A 254 -13.57 -7.63 16.37
N SER A 255 -13.37 -7.81 17.66
CA SER A 255 -13.39 -6.70 18.63
C SER A 255 -12.35 -5.63 18.28
N GLU A 256 -12.52 -4.43 18.85
CA GLU A 256 -11.62 -3.31 18.56
C GLU A 256 -10.19 -3.61 19.03
N GLU A 257 -10.04 -4.25 20.17
CA GLU A 257 -8.75 -4.64 20.75
C GLU A 257 -8.01 -5.63 19.84
N LEU A 258 -8.68 -6.66 19.36
CA LEU A 258 -8.08 -7.65 18.46
C LEU A 258 -7.72 -7.03 17.09
N ARG A 259 -8.55 -6.13 16.56
CA ARG A 259 -8.21 -5.39 15.34
C ARG A 259 -7.02 -4.48 15.56
N GLY A 260 -6.95 -3.81 16.70
CA GLY A 260 -5.80 -2.99 17.12
C GLY A 260 -4.51 -3.80 17.19
N LEU A 261 -4.55 -4.95 17.85
CA LEU A 261 -3.42 -5.86 17.94
C LEU A 261 -2.97 -6.31 16.54
N LEU A 262 -3.86 -6.84 15.72
CA LEU A 262 -3.52 -7.33 14.38
C LEU A 262 -3.03 -6.23 13.45
N HIS A 263 -3.60 -5.01 13.56
CA HIS A 263 -3.12 -3.86 12.82
C HIS A 263 -1.69 -3.45 13.24
N ALA A 264 -1.41 -3.51 14.54
CA ALA A 264 -0.09 -3.14 15.07
C ALA A 264 0.98 -4.21 14.81
N THR A 265 0.60 -5.49 14.64
CA THR A 265 1.54 -6.63 14.63
C THR A 265 1.49 -7.46 13.34
N GLY A 266 0.44 -7.33 12.52
CA GLY A 266 0.30 -8.11 11.27
C GLY A 266 1.36 -7.76 10.22
N GLY A 267 1.96 -6.60 10.33
CA GLY A 267 2.95 -6.09 9.38
C GLY A 267 2.34 -5.82 8.00
N GLN A 268 3.22 -5.60 7.04
CA GLN A 268 2.92 -5.51 5.61
C GLN A 268 3.94 -6.34 4.83
N GLY A 269 4.17 -6.07 3.56
CA GLY A 269 5.30 -6.64 2.85
C GLY A 269 6.63 -6.21 3.47
N ARG A 270 7.62 -7.12 3.46
CA ARG A 270 8.96 -6.82 3.95
C ARG A 270 9.66 -5.80 3.06
N THR A 271 10.17 -4.73 3.65
CA THR A 271 11.03 -3.75 2.98
C THR A 271 12.27 -3.57 3.85
N GLU A 272 13.43 -3.94 3.32
CA GLU A 272 14.67 -3.92 4.09
C GLU A 272 15.87 -3.82 3.16
N LEU A 273 16.78 -2.90 3.44
CA LEU A 273 18.10 -2.83 2.82
C LEU A 273 19.10 -3.52 3.74
N ILE A 274 19.78 -4.54 3.24
CA ILE A 274 20.78 -5.29 3.99
C ILE A 274 22.11 -4.58 3.83
N LEU A 275 22.68 -4.10 4.92
CA LEU A 275 23.92 -3.32 4.92
C LEU A 275 25.16 -4.18 5.19
N PRO A 276 26.36 -3.75 4.75
CA PRO A 276 27.63 -4.34 5.17
C PRO A 276 27.76 -4.37 6.72
N PRO A 277 28.45 -5.33 7.29
CA PRO A 277 29.25 -6.38 6.66
C PRO A 277 28.46 -7.64 6.22
N ARG A 278 27.13 -7.63 6.29
CA ARG A 278 26.31 -8.80 5.88
C ARG A 278 26.32 -9.07 4.38
N VAL A 279 26.62 -8.06 3.61
CA VAL A 279 26.83 -8.07 2.16
C VAL A 279 28.11 -7.33 1.84
N PRO A 280 28.76 -7.55 0.69
CA PRO A 280 29.96 -6.80 0.31
C PRO A 280 29.70 -5.30 0.13
N ASP A 281 30.71 -4.44 0.43
CA ASP A 281 30.68 -3.00 0.15
C ASP A 281 30.61 -2.71 -1.36
N ARG A 282 31.16 -3.60 -2.19
CA ARG A 282 31.07 -3.56 -3.65
C ARG A 282 30.38 -4.82 -4.15
N LEU A 283 29.26 -4.63 -4.83
CA LEU A 283 28.43 -5.71 -5.35
C LEU A 283 28.98 -6.15 -6.71
N PRO A 284 29.19 -7.45 -6.95
CA PRO A 284 29.59 -7.97 -8.27
C PRO A 284 28.53 -7.71 -9.34
N ALA A 285 27.26 -7.67 -8.96
CA ALA A 285 26.12 -7.27 -9.77
C ALA A 285 24.96 -6.87 -8.85
N LEU A 286 23.92 -6.22 -9.39
CA LEU A 286 22.63 -6.05 -8.70
C LEU A 286 21.53 -6.67 -9.57
N VAL A 287 20.98 -7.79 -9.10
CA VAL A 287 19.99 -8.60 -9.84
C VAL A 287 18.65 -8.55 -9.12
N GLU A 288 17.65 -7.95 -9.75
CA GLU A 288 16.30 -7.81 -9.18
C GLU A 288 15.35 -8.90 -9.69
N TYR A 289 14.70 -9.58 -8.74
CA TYR A 289 13.57 -10.45 -8.99
C TYR A 289 12.32 -9.91 -8.32
N ASP A 290 11.17 -10.02 -9.00
CA ASP A 290 9.85 -9.68 -8.46
C ASP A 290 8.94 -10.91 -8.55
N ARG A 291 8.14 -11.15 -7.51
CA ARG A 291 7.19 -12.26 -7.52
C ARG A 291 5.89 -11.81 -8.17
N THR A 292 5.60 -12.41 -9.32
CA THR A 292 4.40 -12.05 -10.09
C THR A 292 3.13 -12.37 -9.32
N PHE A 293 2.26 -11.37 -9.13
CA PHE A 293 0.96 -11.52 -8.47
C PHE A 293 1.02 -12.33 -7.16
N ALA A 294 2.04 -12.08 -6.33
CA ALA A 294 2.48 -12.91 -5.20
C ALA A 294 1.39 -13.20 -4.17
N TYR A 295 0.64 -12.17 -3.76
CA TYR A 295 -0.39 -12.31 -2.72
C TYR A 295 -1.56 -13.21 -3.16
N ALA A 296 -1.84 -13.31 -4.45
CA ALA A 296 -2.89 -14.18 -4.98
C ALA A 296 -2.68 -15.66 -4.64
N LYS A 297 -1.42 -16.07 -4.41
CA LYS A 297 -1.07 -17.45 -4.01
C LYS A 297 -1.57 -17.79 -2.60
N HIS A 298 -1.81 -16.78 -1.74
CA HIS A 298 -2.14 -16.97 -0.33
C HIS A 298 -3.63 -16.74 0.00
N LEU A 299 -4.50 -16.53 -1.00
CA LEU A 299 -5.92 -16.25 -0.79
C LEU A 299 -6.81 -17.48 -0.62
N TRP A 300 -6.30 -18.68 -0.94
CA TRP A 300 -7.08 -19.93 -0.94
C TRP A 300 -7.52 -20.37 0.46
N LYS A 301 -6.86 -19.85 1.50
CA LYS A 301 -7.16 -20.06 2.91
C LYS A 301 -7.01 -18.73 3.65
N SER A 302 -7.91 -18.45 4.58
CA SER A 302 -7.86 -17.25 5.42
C SER A 302 -8.60 -17.49 6.73
N PRO A 303 -8.31 -16.72 7.80
CA PRO A 303 -9.02 -16.81 9.07
C PRO A 303 -10.53 -16.58 8.89
N VAL A 304 -11.36 -17.34 9.60
CA VAL A 304 -12.79 -17.07 9.70
C VAL A 304 -13.26 -17.20 11.15
N GLY A 305 -14.29 -16.43 11.48
CA GLY A 305 -14.82 -16.38 12.84
C GLY A 305 -13.87 -15.69 13.82
N THR A 306 -14.19 -15.80 15.09
CA THR A 306 -13.34 -15.27 16.17
C THR A 306 -12.28 -16.29 16.59
N PRO A 307 -11.07 -15.85 16.95
CA PRO A 307 -9.99 -16.74 17.34
C PRO A 307 -10.20 -17.31 18.74
N ARG A 308 -9.48 -18.40 19.03
CA ARG A 308 -9.24 -18.90 20.39
C ARG A 308 -7.90 -18.41 20.87
N ARG A 309 -7.79 -18.05 22.14
CA ARG A 309 -6.53 -17.78 22.80
C ARG A 309 -5.81 -19.10 23.12
N ILE A 310 -4.56 -19.21 22.74
CA ILE A 310 -3.67 -20.33 23.06
C ILE A 310 -2.53 -19.79 23.93
N THR A 311 -2.55 -20.12 25.21
CA THR A 311 -1.48 -19.72 26.15
C THR A 311 -0.22 -20.54 25.92
N ALA A 312 0.93 -20.08 26.45
CA ALA A 312 2.19 -20.81 26.44
C ALA A 312 2.04 -22.24 26.99
N GLN A 313 1.35 -22.39 28.12
CA GLN A 313 1.10 -23.70 28.72
C GLN A 313 0.25 -24.61 27.85
N ALA A 314 -0.81 -24.07 27.24
CA ALA A 314 -1.68 -24.85 26.34
C ALA A 314 -0.92 -25.29 25.08
N PHE A 315 -0.06 -24.41 24.51
CA PHE A 315 0.77 -24.76 23.36
C PHE A 315 1.83 -25.82 23.72
N ALA A 316 2.52 -25.68 24.85
CA ALA A 316 3.52 -26.64 25.33
C ALA A 316 2.92 -28.02 25.66
N ALA A 317 1.64 -28.09 26.03
CA ALA A 317 0.93 -29.36 26.28
C ALA A 317 0.49 -30.08 24.99
N MET A 318 0.58 -29.45 23.83
CA MET A 318 0.28 -30.08 22.52
C MET A 318 1.41 -31.02 22.12
N THR A 319 1.06 -32.08 21.41
CA THR A 319 2.05 -32.91 20.69
C THR A 319 2.72 -32.10 19.58
N GLU A 320 3.89 -32.50 19.15
CA GLU A 320 4.61 -31.85 18.04
C GLU A 320 3.76 -31.72 16.76
N GLN A 321 2.96 -32.76 16.46
CA GLN A 321 2.05 -32.73 15.32
C GLN A 321 0.94 -31.68 15.50
N GLU A 322 0.38 -31.54 16.70
CA GLU A 322 -0.64 -30.52 16.99
C GLU A 322 -0.05 -29.12 16.98
N GLN A 323 1.15 -28.91 17.51
CA GLN A 323 1.87 -27.64 17.43
C GLN A 323 2.11 -27.25 15.96
N THR A 324 2.63 -28.16 15.15
CA THR A 324 2.84 -27.94 13.72
C THR A 324 1.52 -27.60 13.01
N LYS A 325 0.45 -28.33 13.30
CA LYS A 325 -0.88 -28.04 12.75
C LYS A 325 -1.39 -26.68 13.17
N ALA A 326 -1.22 -26.28 14.43
CA ALA A 326 -1.63 -24.96 14.94
C ALA A 326 -0.86 -23.82 14.25
N LEU A 327 0.44 -23.99 14.03
CA LEU A 327 1.27 -23.02 13.31
C LEU A 327 0.92 -22.94 11.83
N MET A 328 0.61 -24.06 11.18
CA MET A 328 0.22 -24.09 9.77
C MET A 328 -1.24 -23.68 9.53
N SER A 329 -2.07 -23.58 10.56
CA SER A 329 -3.43 -23.04 10.49
C SER A 329 -3.42 -21.52 10.45
N CYS A 330 -4.59 -20.90 10.27
CA CYS A 330 -4.74 -19.46 10.38
C CYS A 330 -4.48 -19.02 11.82
N SER A 331 -3.30 -18.48 12.10
CA SER A 331 -2.84 -18.19 13.45
C SER A 331 -1.89 -17.00 13.51
N HIS A 332 -1.81 -16.37 14.68
CA HIS A 332 -0.92 -15.26 14.97
C HIS A 332 -0.34 -15.42 16.37
N TRP A 333 0.97 -15.40 16.51
CA TRP A 333 1.67 -15.84 17.70
C TRP A 333 2.58 -14.77 18.30
N ASN A 334 2.51 -14.59 19.59
CA ASN A 334 3.51 -13.88 20.38
C ASN A 334 4.60 -14.86 20.76
N VAL A 335 5.81 -14.63 20.32
CA VAL A 335 6.93 -15.55 20.47
C VAL A 335 8.17 -14.84 20.99
N ARG A 336 8.92 -15.52 21.86
CA ARG A 336 10.31 -15.19 22.16
C ARG A 336 11.20 -16.01 21.25
N VAL A 337 12.13 -15.34 20.61
CA VAL A 337 12.95 -15.88 19.53
C VAL A 337 14.41 -15.79 19.92
N THR A 338 15.20 -16.82 19.63
CA THR A 338 16.67 -16.76 19.67
C THR A 338 17.23 -17.23 18.34
N VAL A 339 18.04 -16.36 17.72
CA VAL A 339 18.74 -16.65 16.46
C VAL A 339 19.87 -17.67 16.73
N PRO A 340 20.01 -18.75 15.93
CA PRO A 340 21.05 -19.75 16.12
C PRO A 340 22.46 -19.16 16.07
N PRO A 341 23.43 -19.68 16.88
CA PRO A 341 24.81 -19.16 16.92
C PRO A 341 25.55 -19.18 15.59
N GLY A 342 25.24 -20.12 14.70
CA GLY A 342 25.87 -20.24 13.36
C GLY A 342 25.07 -19.56 12.24
N TRP A 343 24.07 -18.74 12.56
CA TRP A 343 23.22 -18.12 11.56
C TRP A 343 23.98 -17.09 10.72
N ASN A 344 23.96 -17.21 9.41
CA ASN A 344 24.66 -16.33 8.46
C ASN A 344 23.75 -15.82 7.32
N HIS A 345 22.44 -16.02 7.41
CA HIS A 345 21.46 -15.56 6.46
C HIS A 345 20.67 -14.36 7.00
N VAL A 346 19.71 -13.90 6.21
CA VAL A 346 18.79 -12.82 6.60
C VAL A 346 17.91 -13.20 7.78
N GLY A 347 17.40 -12.24 8.52
CA GLY A 347 16.46 -12.49 9.61
C GLY A 347 15.15 -13.10 9.09
N LEU A 348 14.52 -13.96 9.89
CA LEU A 348 13.30 -14.68 9.49
C LEU A 348 12.03 -14.03 10.04
N LEU A 349 12.09 -13.44 11.22
CA LEU A 349 10.93 -12.90 11.93
C LEU A 349 11.06 -11.39 12.12
N PRO A 350 9.95 -10.65 11.95
CA PRO A 350 9.95 -9.20 12.14
C PRO A 350 10.05 -8.85 13.63
N ALA A 351 10.77 -7.79 13.95
CA ALA A 351 10.78 -7.17 15.26
C ALA A 351 10.36 -5.69 15.14
N PRO A 352 9.42 -5.20 15.96
CA PRO A 352 8.98 -3.82 15.89
C PRO A 352 10.03 -2.87 16.47
N VAL A 353 10.15 -1.68 15.90
CA VAL A 353 11.02 -0.59 16.38
C VAL A 353 10.18 0.47 17.07
N THR A 354 10.70 1.04 18.18
CA THR A 354 10.01 2.11 18.91
C THR A 354 9.96 3.39 18.08
N GLY A 355 8.81 4.06 18.07
CA GLY A 355 8.65 5.37 17.44
C GLY A 355 8.54 5.35 15.92
N ASP A 356 8.72 4.20 15.27
CA ASP A 356 8.54 4.05 13.82
C ASP A 356 7.54 2.94 13.51
N ARG A 357 6.91 3.01 12.35
CA ARG A 357 6.12 1.91 11.77
C ARG A 357 7.00 0.88 11.06
N ALA A 358 8.31 1.12 11.03
CA ALA A 358 9.28 0.24 10.44
C ALA A 358 9.40 -1.07 11.24
N TRP A 359 9.73 -2.12 10.53
CA TRP A 359 10.06 -3.42 11.06
C TRP A 359 11.51 -3.72 10.72
N ILE A 360 12.24 -4.26 11.68
CA ILE A 360 13.57 -4.83 11.46
C ILE A 360 13.47 -6.36 11.48
N TYR A 361 14.47 -7.01 10.92
CA TYR A 361 14.56 -8.48 10.91
C TYR A 361 15.90 -8.90 11.49
N PRO A 362 15.98 -9.03 12.84
CA PRO A 362 17.24 -9.38 13.50
C PRO A 362 17.78 -10.71 12.98
N SER A 363 19.06 -10.75 12.68
CA SER A 363 19.76 -11.93 12.16
C SER A 363 21.11 -12.17 12.81
N GLU A 364 21.51 -11.36 13.79
CA GLU A 364 22.76 -11.54 14.53
C GLU A 364 22.72 -12.86 15.32
N PRO A 365 23.75 -13.73 15.17
CA PRO A 365 23.85 -14.96 15.94
C PRO A 365 23.70 -14.71 17.44
N GLY A 366 22.82 -15.46 18.10
CA GLY A 366 22.55 -15.33 19.53
C GLY A 366 21.59 -14.19 19.90
N ALA A 367 21.16 -13.34 18.96
CA ALA A 367 20.18 -12.30 19.24
C ALA A 367 18.88 -12.90 19.78
N THR A 368 18.31 -12.26 20.80
CA THR A 368 17.04 -12.69 21.41
C THR A 368 16.08 -11.51 21.44
N PHE A 369 14.85 -11.73 20.98
CA PHE A 369 13.80 -10.73 20.95
C PHE A 369 12.42 -11.35 21.07
N THR A 370 11.41 -10.52 21.36
CA THR A 370 10.00 -10.94 21.41
C THR A 370 9.25 -10.25 20.28
N THR A 371 8.37 -10.99 19.63
CA THR A 371 7.59 -10.46 18.51
C THR A 371 6.24 -11.15 18.36
N TRP A 372 5.34 -10.50 17.61
CA TRP A 372 4.17 -11.13 17.04
C TRP A 372 4.44 -11.48 15.58
N ALA A 373 4.13 -12.71 15.20
CA ALA A 373 4.28 -13.17 13.81
C ALA A 373 3.16 -14.15 13.42
N GLY A 374 2.86 -14.21 12.14
CA GLY A 374 1.90 -15.19 11.63
C GLY A 374 2.46 -16.62 11.68
N GLY A 375 1.56 -17.59 11.80
CA GLY A 375 1.96 -18.99 11.93
C GLY A 375 2.88 -19.50 10.82
N ALA A 376 2.71 -19.02 9.57
CA ALA A 376 3.57 -19.41 8.45
C ALA A 376 5.04 -18.98 8.66
N GLU A 377 5.28 -17.81 9.24
CA GLU A 377 6.62 -17.30 9.52
C GLU A 377 7.25 -18.03 10.71
N VAL A 378 6.47 -18.24 11.78
CA VAL A 378 6.93 -19.01 12.96
C VAL A 378 7.28 -20.45 12.58
N HIS A 379 6.43 -21.08 11.77
CA HIS A 379 6.69 -22.43 11.25
C HIS A 379 7.97 -22.48 10.40
N LEU A 380 8.16 -21.50 9.51
CA LEU A 380 9.39 -21.42 8.71
C LEU A 380 10.63 -21.27 9.60
N ALA A 381 10.58 -20.44 10.61
CA ALA A 381 11.72 -20.23 11.51
C ALA A 381 12.09 -21.50 12.28
N LEU A 382 11.10 -22.31 12.68
CA LEU A 382 11.30 -23.61 13.36
C LEU A 382 11.79 -24.72 12.41
N SER A 383 11.39 -24.69 11.13
CA SER A 383 11.55 -25.83 10.21
C SER A 383 12.43 -25.54 8.98
N ASN A 384 13.12 -24.36 8.95
CA ASN A 384 13.98 -24.05 7.82
C ASN A 384 15.15 -25.06 7.70
N HIS A 385 15.65 -25.23 6.48
CA HIS A 385 16.66 -26.24 6.14
C HIS A 385 18.10 -25.84 6.54
N ILE A 386 18.34 -24.59 6.99
CA ILE A 386 19.67 -24.10 7.34
C ILE A 386 19.97 -24.40 8.81
N ALA A 387 19.20 -23.81 9.71
CA ALA A 387 19.27 -24.06 11.14
C ALA A 387 17.95 -23.64 11.80
N PRO A 388 17.22 -24.54 12.44
CA PRO A 388 16.00 -24.21 13.17
C PRO A 388 16.26 -23.14 14.23
N TRP A 389 15.41 -22.09 14.27
CA TRP A 389 15.48 -21.07 15.30
C TRP A 389 14.83 -21.57 16.59
N ARG A 390 15.39 -21.16 17.73
CA ARG A 390 14.75 -21.46 19.02
C ARG A 390 13.59 -20.50 19.24
N ILE A 391 12.38 -21.04 19.38
CA ILE A 391 11.16 -20.28 19.56
C ILE A 391 10.41 -20.78 20.78
N GLU A 392 10.05 -19.84 21.65
CA GLU A 392 9.16 -20.05 22.80
C GLU A 392 7.87 -19.31 22.52
N VAL A 393 6.76 -20.02 22.44
CA VAL A 393 5.43 -19.42 22.30
C VAL A 393 4.99 -18.87 23.65
N LEU A 394 4.67 -17.59 23.69
CA LEU A 394 4.22 -16.89 24.90
C LEU A 394 2.68 -16.80 24.93
N ASP A 395 2.06 -16.56 23.80
CA ASP A 395 0.61 -16.46 23.63
C ASP A 395 0.24 -16.59 22.14
N GLY A 396 -1.02 -16.77 21.80
CA GLY A 396 -1.42 -16.86 20.41
C GLY A 396 -2.91 -16.77 20.16
N LEU A 397 -3.23 -16.41 18.91
CA LEU A 397 -4.56 -16.41 18.35
C LEU A 397 -4.66 -17.54 17.32
N LEU A 398 -5.54 -18.50 17.55
CA LEU A 398 -5.83 -19.59 16.62
C LEU A 398 -7.24 -19.44 16.06
N PHE A 399 -7.32 -19.18 14.76
CA PHE A 399 -8.57 -19.04 14.02
C PHE A 399 -9.05 -20.37 13.44
N GLU A 400 -10.29 -20.41 13.02
CA GLU A 400 -10.80 -21.44 12.13
C GLU A 400 -10.29 -21.15 10.70
N ASP A 401 -9.80 -22.19 10.01
CA ASP A 401 -9.42 -22.12 8.61
C ASP A 401 -10.66 -22.01 7.72
N GLY A 402 -10.74 -21.00 6.89
CA GLY A 402 -11.84 -20.76 5.96
C GLY A 402 -11.38 -20.29 4.59
N LYS A 403 -12.32 -19.88 3.76
CA LYS A 403 -12.07 -19.48 2.37
C LYS A 403 -12.76 -18.16 1.99
N PRO A 404 -12.73 -17.11 2.82
CA PRO A 404 -13.45 -15.87 2.53
C PRO A 404 -12.92 -15.13 1.30
N LEU A 405 -11.66 -15.37 0.92
CA LEU A 405 -10.99 -14.71 -0.20
C LEU A 405 -10.75 -15.64 -1.41
N ASP A 406 -11.06 -16.93 -1.31
CA ASP A 406 -10.69 -17.93 -2.33
C ASP A 406 -11.38 -17.68 -3.67
N GLU A 407 -12.69 -17.50 -3.69
CA GLU A 407 -13.45 -17.28 -4.91
C GLU A 407 -13.08 -15.94 -5.57
N TRP A 408 -12.97 -14.88 -4.77
CA TRP A 408 -12.51 -13.57 -5.22
C TRP A 408 -11.09 -13.67 -5.82
N GLY A 409 -10.18 -14.36 -5.14
CA GLY A 409 -8.82 -14.57 -5.59
C GLY A 409 -8.73 -15.38 -6.88
N LYS A 410 -9.55 -16.43 -7.05
CA LYS A 410 -9.61 -17.23 -8.27
C LYS A 410 -10.04 -16.39 -9.47
N ARG A 411 -11.11 -15.62 -9.33
CA ARG A 411 -11.63 -14.76 -10.39
C ARG A 411 -10.63 -13.67 -10.78
N LEU A 412 -9.97 -13.03 -9.82
CA LEU A 412 -8.90 -12.07 -10.11
C LEU A 412 -7.68 -12.71 -10.78
N LYS A 413 -7.29 -13.94 -10.36
CA LYS A 413 -6.20 -14.69 -11.03
C LYS A 413 -6.55 -14.99 -12.49
N SER A 414 -7.77 -15.41 -12.77
CA SER A 414 -8.22 -15.67 -14.14
C SER A 414 -8.21 -14.39 -14.98
N ALA A 415 -8.75 -13.28 -14.48
CA ALA A 415 -8.72 -11.99 -15.18
C ALA A 415 -7.28 -11.52 -15.43
N TRP A 416 -6.39 -11.69 -14.48
CA TRP A 416 -4.96 -11.38 -14.62
C TRP A 416 -4.28 -12.25 -15.67
N ALA A 417 -4.53 -13.56 -15.69
CA ALA A 417 -3.95 -14.50 -16.64
C ALA A 417 -4.41 -14.20 -18.08
N ASP A 418 -5.69 -13.93 -18.28
CA ASP A 418 -6.26 -13.55 -19.58
C ASP A 418 -5.56 -12.30 -20.16
N LEU A 419 -5.41 -11.25 -19.33
CA LEU A 419 -4.76 -10.00 -19.73
C LEU A 419 -3.26 -10.18 -19.96
N THR A 420 -2.60 -11.00 -19.15
CA THR A 420 -1.17 -11.32 -19.32
C THR A 420 -0.95 -12.11 -20.62
N SER A 421 -1.80 -13.06 -20.93
CA SER A 421 -1.77 -13.77 -22.21
C SER A 421 -1.97 -12.82 -23.41
N LEU A 422 -2.97 -11.95 -23.31
CA LEU A 422 -3.26 -10.94 -24.34
C LEU A 422 -2.06 -9.99 -24.57
N SER A 423 -1.40 -9.58 -23.49
CA SER A 423 -0.23 -8.69 -23.55
C SER A 423 0.99 -9.31 -24.26
N ARG A 424 1.05 -10.63 -24.35
CA ARG A 424 2.14 -11.36 -25.03
C ARG A 424 1.79 -11.73 -26.47
N ALA A 425 0.53 -12.08 -26.73
CA ALA A 425 0.13 -12.74 -27.96
C ALA A 425 -0.53 -11.83 -29.01
N HIS A 426 -1.01 -10.63 -28.63
CA HIS A 426 -1.72 -9.77 -29.55
C HIS A 426 -0.80 -9.18 -30.62
N ALA A 427 -1.27 -9.10 -31.88
CA ALA A 427 -0.48 -8.58 -33.01
C ALA A 427 -0.23 -7.06 -32.90
N ASP A 428 -1.22 -6.30 -32.43
CA ASP A 428 -1.15 -4.85 -32.26
C ASP A 428 -0.39 -4.50 -30.96
N GLU A 429 0.66 -3.69 -31.08
CA GLU A 429 1.51 -3.25 -29.96
C GLU A 429 0.75 -2.42 -28.93
N ARG A 430 -0.12 -1.50 -29.37
CA ARG A 430 -0.96 -0.71 -28.45
C ARG A 430 -1.86 -1.61 -27.62
N GLN A 431 -2.44 -2.63 -28.22
CA GLN A 431 -3.26 -3.61 -27.50
C GLN A 431 -2.44 -4.43 -26.52
N ARG A 432 -1.20 -4.84 -26.87
CA ARG A 432 -0.28 -5.50 -25.94
C ARG A 432 0.01 -4.62 -24.72
N THR A 433 0.38 -3.36 -24.98
CA THR A 433 0.66 -2.38 -23.92
C THR A 433 -0.58 -2.14 -23.04
N ALA A 434 -1.74 -1.92 -23.64
CA ALA A 434 -2.98 -1.74 -22.90
C ALA A 434 -3.34 -2.97 -22.04
N ALA A 435 -3.16 -4.19 -22.57
CA ALA A 435 -3.39 -5.43 -21.83
C ALA A 435 -2.41 -5.61 -20.68
N TYR A 436 -1.14 -5.26 -20.87
CA TYR A 436 -0.13 -5.24 -19.81
C TYR A 436 -0.52 -4.29 -18.68
N LEU A 437 -0.88 -3.03 -18.98
CA LEU A 437 -1.34 -2.05 -18.00
C LEU A 437 -2.61 -2.52 -17.28
N ALA A 438 -3.57 -3.11 -18.01
CA ALA A 438 -4.77 -3.70 -17.42
C ALA A 438 -4.46 -4.85 -16.46
N SER A 439 -3.47 -5.70 -16.77
CA SER A 439 -3.01 -6.76 -15.88
C SER A 439 -2.44 -6.21 -14.57
N ARG A 440 -1.69 -5.10 -14.65
CA ARG A 440 -1.20 -4.37 -13.47
C ARG A 440 -2.33 -3.77 -12.65
N ALA A 441 -3.40 -3.27 -13.31
CA ALA A 441 -4.59 -2.79 -12.62
C ALA A 441 -5.32 -3.90 -11.86
N VAL A 442 -5.43 -5.12 -12.40
CA VAL A 442 -5.97 -6.28 -11.65
C VAL A 442 -5.12 -6.58 -10.41
N ARG A 443 -3.78 -6.51 -10.54
CA ARG A 443 -2.88 -6.62 -9.39
C ARG A 443 -3.19 -5.55 -8.34
N SER A 444 -3.38 -4.31 -8.74
CA SER A 444 -3.74 -3.20 -7.84
C SER A 444 -5.09 -3.42 -7.17
N VAL A 445 -6.09 -3.94 -7.88
CA VAL A 445 -7.41 -4.32 -7.30
C VAL A 445 -7.23 -5.33 -6.18
N LEU A 446 -6.39 -6.34 -6.36
CA LEU A 446 -6.10 -7.33 -5.31
C LEU A 446 -5.35 -6.71 -4.14
N LEU A 447 -4.23 -6.03 -4.39
CA LEU A 447 -3.35 -5.49 -3.35
C LEU A 447 -4.05 -4.44 -2.49
N PHE A 448 -4.70 -3.47 -3.13
CA PHE A 448 -5.40 -2.42 -2.41
C PHE A 448 -6.75 -2.88 -1.85
N GLY A 449 -7.39 -3.88 -2.46
CA GLY A 449 -8.55 -4.58 -1.90
C GLY A 449 -8.18 -5.27 -0.60
N LEU A 450 -7.08 -6.03 -0.59
CA LEU A 450 -6.54 -6.68 0.61
C LEU A 450 -6.17 -5.66 1.69
N GLY A 451 -5.45 -4.59 1.33
CA GLY A 451 -5.17 -3.47 2.23
C GLY A 451 -6.44 -2.77 2.75
N GLY A 452 -7.50 -2.77 1.95
CA GLY A 452 -8.81 -2.25 2.34
C GLY A 452 -9.52 -3.08 3.42
N PHE A 453 -9.20 -4.37 3.56
CA PHE A 453 -9.65 -5.19 4.69
C PHE A 453 -8.87 -4.88 5.96
N ALA A 454 -7.57 -4.53 5.85
CA ALA A 454 -6.72 -4.09 6.97
C ALA A 454 -6.92 -2.60 7.28
N GLN A 455 -8.16 -2.17 7.45
CA GLN A 455 -8.47 -0.77 7.72
C GLN A 455 -7.69 -0.25 8.92
N ARG A 456 -7.10 0.95 8.74
CA ARG A 456 -6.44 1.67 9.82
C ARG A 456 -7.46 2.27 10.78
N PRO A 457 -7.08 2.49 12.05
CA PRO A 457 -7.91 3.29 12.94
C PRO A 457 -8.14 4.68 12.32
N ARG A 458 -9.33 5.22 12.54
CA ARG A 458 -9.65 6.57 12.08
C ARG A 458 -8.79 7.56 12.86
N LEU A 459 -8.24 8.52 12.16
CA LEU A 459 -7.58 9.66 12.76
C LEU A 459 -8.56 10.84 12.82
N VAL A 460 -8.63 11.50 13.96
CA VAL A 460 -9.32 12.77 14.16
C VAL A 460 -8.26 13.79 14.48
N SER A 461 -8.19 14.85 13.71
CA SER A 461 -7.32 15.98 13.96
C SER A 461 -8.13 17.15 14.52
N GLY A 462 -7.50 17.98 15.31
CA GLY A 462 -8.08 19.19 15.87
C GLY A 462 -7.01 20.19 16.25
N THR A 463 -7.46 21.35 16.69
CA THR A 463 -6.61 22.39 17.27
C THR A 463 -7.10 22.71 18.69
N THR A 464 -6.18 23.05 19.57
CA THR A 464 -6.45 23.51 20.95
C THR A 464 -5.64 24.78 21.17
N PRO A 465 -6.21 25.86 21.73
CA PRO A 465 -5.46 27.07 22.06
C PRO A 465 -4.26 26.75 22.97
N VAL A 466 -3.14 27.47 22.76
CA VAL A 466 -1.96 27.32 23.60
C VAL A 466 -2.31 27.69 25.05
N GLY A 467 -1.98 26.79 26.00
CA GLY A 467 -2.32 26.95 27.42
C GLY A 467 -3.60 26.23 27.85
N GLU A 468 -4.42 25.75 26.93
CA GLU A 468 -5.55 24.89 27.25
C GLU A 468 -5.16 23.41 27.32
N ALA A 469 -5.92 22.60 28.07
CA ALA A 469 -5.68 21.18 28.20
C ALA A 469 -5.95 20.43 26.88
N LEU A 470 -4.96 19.67 26.42
CA LEU A 470 -5.12 18.82 25.25
C LEU A 470 -6.03 17.62 25.55
N PRO A 471 -6.81 17.16 24.56
CA PRO A 471 -7.56 15.91 24.71
C PRO A 471 -6.63 14.72 25.03
N ALA A 472 -7.12 13.75 25.79
CA ALA A 472 -6.34 12.58 26.14
C ALA A 472 -5.96 11.75 24.89
N GLY A 473 -4.73 11.21 24.87
CA GLY A 473 -4.23 10.30 23.83
C GLY A 473 -3.97 10.97 22.47
N VAL A 474 -3.71 12.28 22.45
CA VAL A 474 -3.34 13.00 21.24
C VAL A 474 -1.83 12.92 20.97
N GLU A 475 -1.50 12.93 19.68
CA GLU A 475 -0.17 13.18 19.15
C GLU A 475 -0.13 14.64 18.65
N ILE A 476 0.85 15.40 19.09
CA ILE A 476 1.03 16.78 18.63
C ILE A 476 1.68 16.75 17.25
N LEU A 477 1.04 17.37 16.28
CA LEU A 477 1.54 17.49 14.90
C LEU A 477 2.36 18.78 14.70
N GLY A 478 2.02 19.82 15.43
CA GLY A 478 2.68 21.12 15.39
C GLY A 478 2.07 22.09 16.41
N GLN A 479 2.80 23.15 16.68
CA GLN A 479 2.37 24.23 17.56
C GLN A 479 2.88 25.56 17.00
N ASP A 480 2.02 26.57 16.99
CA ASP A 480 2.38 27.95 16.77
C ASP A 480 2.12 28.79 18.04
N GLU A 481 2.16 30.11 17.95
CA GLU A 481 1.97 31.00 19.10
C GLU A 481 0.54 30.96 19.69
N THR A 482 -0.44 30.47 18.92
CA THR A 482 -1.86 30.56 19.25
C THR A 482 -2.51 29.21 19.47
N VAL A 483 -2.11 28.18 18.70
CA VAL A 483 -2.75 26.86 18.73
C VAL A 483 -1.76 25.72 18.68
N VAL A 484 -2.14 24.61 19.30
CA VAL A 484 -1.52 23.29 19.18
C VAL A 484 -2.39 22.47 18.23
N THR A 485 -1.82 22.03 17.11
CA THR A 485 -2.46 21.09 16.18
C THR A 485 -2.14 19.66 16.61
N TRP A 486 -3.16 18.86 16.75
CA TRP A 486 -3.03 17.49 17.23
C TRP A 486 -3.84 16.49 16.40
N GLN A 487 -3.49 15.22 16.50
CA GLN A 487 -4.29 14.10 16.03
C GLN A 487 -4.42 13.01 17.10
N ARG A 488 -5.50 12.24 17.02
CA ARG A 488 -5.68 11.03 17.83
C ARG A 488 -6.36 9.94 17.04
N GLN A 489 -6.16 8.71 17.48
CA GLN A 489 -6.94 7.59 16.96
C GLN A 489 -8.35 7.62 17.56
N ALA A 490 -9.35 7.60 16.69
CA ALA A 490 -10.78 7.60 17.05
C ALA A 490 -11.40 6.19 16.96
N GLY A 491 -10.59 5.16 17.17
CA GLY A 491 -11.00 3.77 17.07
C GLY A 491 -11.17 3.27 15.63
N PHE A 492 -11.45 1.98 15.50
CA PHE A 492 -11.65 1.34 14.20
C PHE A 492 -13.09 1.53 13.72
N SER A 493 -13.25 1.60 12.40
CA SER A 493 -14.60 1.57 11.80
C SER A 493 -15.28 0.23 12.09
N ARG A 494 -16.58 0.25 12.37
CA ARG A 494 -17.42 -0.95 12.46
C ARG A 494 -17.87 -1.43 11.06
N ASP A 495 -17.07 -1.15 10.05
CA ASP A 495 -17.31 -1.54 8.67
C ASP A 495 -17.24 -3.08 8.56
N PRO A 496 -18.20 -3.75 7.91
CA PRO A 496 -18.17 -5.20 7.65
C PRO A 496 -16.99 -5.67 6.80
N TYR A 497 -16.21 -4.74 6.23
CA TYR A 497 -14.96 -5.01 5.52
C TYR A 497 -13.70 -4.90 6.41
N ALA A 498 -13.86 -4.65 7.70
CA ALA A 498 -12.73 -4.50 8.62
C ALA A 498 -12.23 -5.88 9.10
N HIS A 499 -11.43 -6.53 8.27
CA HIS A 499 -10.87 -7.86 8.50
C HIS A 499 -9.32 -7.83 8.43
N PRO A 500 -8.64 -7.18 9.39
CA PRO A 500 -7.17 -7.13 9.39
C PRO A 500 -6.53 -8.52 9.51
N GLU A 501 -7.22 -9.49 10.09
CA GLU A 501 -6.79 -10.89 10.18
C GLU A 501 -6.55 -11.53 8.80
N TRP A 502 -7.34 -11.19 7.79
CA TRP A 502 -7.14 -11.72 6.44
C TRP A 502 -5.88 -11.17 5.80
N ALA A 503 -5.69 -9.86 5.90
CA ALA A 503 -4.50 -9.21 5.38
C ALA A 503 -3.24 -9.68 6.12
N ALA A 504 -3.25 -9.74 7.45
CA ALA A 504 -2.14 -10.23 8.26
C ALA A 504 -1.74 -11.66 7.87
N TYR A 505 -2.72 -12.56 7.68
CA TYR A 505 -2.46 -13.93 7.24
C TYR A 505 -1.82 -14.00 5.85
N VAL A 506 -2.37 -13.27 4.87
CA VAL A 506 -1.83 -13.23 3.50
C VAL A 506 -0.44 -12.62 3.47
N TRP A 507 -0.21 -11.54 4.21
CA TRP A 507 1.12 -10.90 4.29
C TRP A 507 2.16 -11.79 4.95
N SER A 508 1.80 -12.48 6.04
CA SER A 508 2.66 -13.46 6.71
C SER A 508 3.05 -14.59 5.75
N GLY A 509 2.08 -15.17 5.05
CA GLY A 509 2.33 -16.18 4.03
C GLY A 509 3.24 -15.69 2.90
N ALA A 510 3.05 -14.45 2.46
CA ALA A 510 3.88 -13.83 1.42
C ALA A 510 5.32 -13.59 1.88
N ARG A 511 5.51 -13.09 3.14
CA ARG A 511 6.85 -12.90 3.73
C ARG A 511 7.57 -14.24 3.93
N ALA A 512 6.88 -15.26 4.43
CA ALA A 512 7.46 -16.60 4.53
C ALA A 512 7.88 -17.17 3.16
N ALA A 513 7.05 -16.98 2.13
CA ALA A 513 7.36 -17.44 0.78
C ALA A 513 8.42 -16.58 0.04
N LEU A 514 8.71 -15.35 0.51
CA LEU A 514 9.84 -14.56 0.03
C LEU A 514 11.18 -15.15 0.53
N LEU A 515 11.14 -15.84 1.64
CA LEU A 515 12.30 -16.52 2.23
C LEU A 515 12.46 -17.95 1.70
N ASP A 516 11.37 -18.73 1.69
CA ASP A 516 11.36 -20.12 1.22
C ASP A 516 10.10 -20.40 0.41
N MET A 517 10.26 -20.50 -0.90
CA MET A 517 9.21 -20.85 -1.84
C MET A 517 9.48 -22.19 -2.48
N LYS A 518 8.46 -23.06 -2.54
CA LYS A 518 8.51 -24.35 -3.20
C LYS A 518 7.81 -24.30 -4.55
N TYR A 519 8.53 -24.60 -5.61
CA TYR A 519 7.94 -24.92 -6.91
C TYR A 519 7.34 -26.32 -6.89
N ARG A 520 6.11 -26.45 -7.34
CA ARG A 520 5.42 -27.75 -7.35
C ARG A 520 4.90 -28.08 -8.74
N GLN A 521 4.95 -29.36 -9.07
CA GLN A 521 4.23 -29.96 -10.17
C GLN A 521 3.29 -31.01 -9.58
N GLY A 522 2.00 -30.68 -9.50
CA GLY A 522 1.06 -31.48 -8.73
C GLY A 522 1.42 -31.51 -7.23
N LYS A 523 1.70 -32.69 -6.68
CA LYS A 523 2.13 -32.88 -5.28
C LYS A 523 3.65 -32.84 -5.08
N GLU A 524 4.43 -33.01 -6.16
CA GLU A 524 5.88 -33.06 -6.11
C GLU A 524 6.50 -31.67 -6.01
N VAL A 525 7.55 -31.54 -5.18
CA VAL A 525 8.39 -30.34 -5.11
C VAL A 525 9.52 -30.49 -6.12
N ILE A 526 9.51 -29.67 -7.18
CA ILE A 526 10.46 -29.72 -8.29
C ILE A 526 11.59 -28.68 -8.17
N GLY A 527 11.54 -27.83 -7.15
CA GLY A 527 12.57 -26.81 -6.91
C GLY A 527 12.19 -25.87 -5.77
N HIS A 528 13.16 -25.06 -5.40
CA HIS A 528 13.06 -24.07 -4.34
C HIS A 528 13.54 -22.71 -4.83
N ALA A 529 13.03 -21.64 -4.22
CA ALA A 529 13.49 -20.26 -4.43
C ALA A 529 13.28 -19.42 -3.16
N GLY A 530 13.83 -18.23 -3.16
CA GLY A 530 13.74 -17.29 -2.04
C GLY A 530 15.07 -17.09 -1.33
N ALA A 531 15.08 -16.16 -0.38
CA ALA A 531 16.33 -15.71 0.25
C ALA A 531 17.14 -16.81 0.94
N LEU A 532 16.48 -17.84 1.48
CA LEU A 532 17.18 -18.96 2.14
C LEU A 532 17.82 -19.95 1.16
N HIS A 533 17.53 -19.83 -0.13
CA HIS A 533 18.10 -20.64 -1.21
C HIS A 533 19.16 -19.87 -2.02
N ALA A 534 19.41 -18.62 -1.68
CA ALA A 534 20.55 -17.86 -2.15
C ALA A 534 21.75 -18.05 -1.22
N LYS A 535 22.97 -17.86 -1.71
CA LYS A 535 24.17 -17.96 -0.86
C LYS A 535 24.12 -16.89 0.25
N PRO A 536 24.66 -17.18 1.44
CA PRO A 536 24.84 -16.18 2.49
C PRO A 536 25.58 -14.94 1.95
N GLY A 537 25.16 -13.76 2.36
CA GLY A 537 25.80 -12.52 1.96
C GLY A 537 25.45 -12.02 0.55
N THR A 538 24.50 -12.65 -0.15
CA THR A 538 24.10 -12.22 -1.49
C THR A 538 22.81 -11.41 -1.55
N VAL A 539 22.00 -11.41 -0.51
CA VAL A 539 20.74 -10.67 -0.46
C VAL A 539 21.02 -9.21 -0.12
N VAL A 540 20.70 -8.30 -1.04
CA VAL A 540 20.95 -6.85 -0.91
C VAL A 540 19.69 -6.11 -0.41
N TYR A 541 18.52 -6.50 -0.92
CA TYR A 541 17.27 -5.78 -0.62
C TYR A 541 16.04 -6.66 -0.70
N PHE A 542 15.08 -6.37 0.18
CA PHE A 542 13.71 -6.86 0.09
C PHE A 542 12.77 -5.71 -0.24
N GLY A 543 11.90 -5.90 -1.24
CA GLY A 543 10.92 -4.90 -1.67
C GLY A 543 9.52 -5.44 -1.75
N THR A 544 8.87 -5.71 -0.63
CA THR A 544 7.53 -6.28 -0.49
C THR A 544 7.39 -7.72 -1.01
N ASP A 545 7.38 -7.89 -2.31
CA ASP A 545 7.29 -9.16 -3.04
C ASP A 545 8.51 -9.38 -3.97
N GLY A 546 9.47 -8.47 -3.95
CA GLY A 546 10.72 -8.54 -4.69
C GLY A 546 11.94 -8.78 -3.80
N ILE A 547 13.01 -9.26 -4.42
CA ILE A 547 14.31 -9.48 -3.81
C ILE A 547 15.41 -9.02 -4.78
N ALA A 548 16.41 -8.29 -4.26
CA ALA A 548 17.62 -8.00 -5.02
C ALA A 548 18.81 -8.79 -4.46
N LEU A 549 19.60 -9.33 -5.36
CA LEU A 549 20.72 -10.24 -5.08
C LEU A 549 21.98 -9.72 -5.78
N THR A 550 23.14 -10.23 -5.34
CA THR A 550 24.44 -9.92 -5.99
C THR A 550 24.74 -10.86 -7.16
N GLU A 551 23.94 -11.88 -7.40
CA GLU A 551 24.14 -12.87 -8.47
C GLU A 551 22.80 -13.40 -8.99
N ARG A 552 22.80 -13.83 -10.26
CA ARG A 552 21.63 -14.50 -10.85
C ARG A 552 21.36 -15.84 -10.18
N GLN A 553 20.06 -16.17 -10.04
CA GLN A 553 19.60 -17.44 -9.51
C GLN A 553 18.91 -18.27 -10.60
N PRO A 554 19.03 -19.60 -10.58
CA PRO A 554 18.38 -20.49 -11.54
C PRO A 554 16.91 -20.73 -11.21
N TRP A 555 16.19 -19.70 -10.77
CA TRP A 555 14.78 -19.82 -10.41
C TRP A 555 13.92 -19.83 -11.66
N PRO A 556 13.08 -20.86 -11.86
CA PRO A 556 12.26 -20.96 -13.05
C PRO A 556 11.12 -19.93 -13.02
N TYR A 557 10.86 -19.29 -14.15
CA TYR A 557 9.67 -18.49 -14.36
C TYR A 557 8.69 -19.23 -15.28
N ARG A 558 7.54 -19.64 -14.77
CA ARG A 558 6.51 -20.41 -15.48
C ARG A 558 5.28 -19.56 -15.84
N GLY A 559 5.27 -18.29 -15.39
CA GLY A 559 4.14 -17.39 -15.55
C GLY A 559 3.02 -17.60 -14.52
N GLU A 560 3.31 -18.39 -13.47
CA GLU A 560 2.35 -18.66 -12.40
C GLU A 560 2.37 -17.56 -11.32
N PRO A 561 1.24 -17.32 -10.64
CA PRO A 561 1.23 -16.41 -9.51
C PRO A 561 2.23 -16.81 -8.43
N GLY A 562 3.12 -15.89 -8.09
CA GLY A 562 4.16 -16.05 -7.08
C GLY A 562 5.50 -16.54 -7.62
N ASP A 563 5.63 -16.83 -8.91
CA ASP A 563 6.93 -17.15 -9.53
C ASP A 563 7.83 -15.91 -9.53
N TYR A 564 9.13 -16.13 -9.41
CA TYR A 564 10.13 -15.06 -9.51
C TYR A 564 10.43 -14.71 -10.96
N LEU A 565 10.18 -13.47 -11.32
CA LEU A 565 10.47 -12.88 -12.62
C LEU A 565 11.70 -11.98 -12.49
N LEU A 566 12.70 -12.17 -13.33
CA LEU A 566 13.84 -11.27 -13.45
C LEU A 566 13.36 -9.91 -13.96
N LYS A 567 13.61 -8.84 -13.19
CA LYS A 567 13.14 -7.48 -13.48
C LYS A 567 14.25 -6.50 -13.78
N GLY A 568 15.45 -6.77 -13.33
CA GLY A 568 16.60 -5.91 -13.54
C GLY A 568 17.90 -6.66 -13.35
N HIS A 569 18.93 -6.26 -14.09
CA HIS A 569 20.27 -6.78 -13.97
C HIS A 569 21.25 -5.66 -14.27
N LEU A 570 21.86 -5.12 -13.22
CA LEU A 570 22.95 -4.16 -13.34
C LEU A 570 24.26 -4.91 -13.19
N THR A 571 25.08 -4.90 -14.24
CA THR A 571 26.40 -5.53 -14.23
C THR A 571 27.35 -4.70 -13.38
N GLY A 572 28.10 -5.37 -12.52
CA GLY A 572 29.01 -4.72 -11.58
C GLY A 572 30.47 -4.68 -12.01
N PRO A 573 31.35 -4.25 -11.12
CA PRO A 573 31.10 -3.95 -9.71
C PRO A 573 30.36 -2.62 -9.48
N VAL A 574 29.41 -2.64 -8.56
CA VAL A 574 28.59 -1.49 -8.16
C VAL A 574 28.80 -1.21 -6.67
N GLU A 575 28.92 0.05 -6.29
CA GLU A 575 28.99 0.44 -4.88
C GLU A 575 27.66 0.06 -4.19
N HIS A 576 27.78 -0.49 -2.97
CA HIS A 576 26.60 -0.90 -2.21
C HIS A 576 25.74 0.33 -1.84
N PRO A 577 24.42 0.33 -2.11
CA PRO A 577 23.55 1.42 -1.70
C PRO A 577 23.41 1.46 -0.18
N THR A 578 23.59 2.63 0.43
CA THR A 578 23.44 2.82 1.87
C THR A 578 22.05 3.36 2.26
N THR A 579 21.29 3.81 1.26
CA THR A 579 19.92 4.30 1.43
C THR A 579 18.96 3.65 0.44
N GLN A 580 17.68 3.64 0.78
CA GLN A 580 16.64 3.14 -0.12
C GLN A 580 16.57 3.95 -1.44
N GLU A 581 16.85 5.23 -1.39
CA GLU A 581 16.87 6.09 -2.59
C GLU A 581 17.99 5.70 -3.55
N GLN A 582 19.20 5.50 -3.04
CA GLN A 582 20.33 4.99 -3.83
C GLN A 582 19.99 3.62 -4.45
N TYR A 583 19.40 2.72 -3.66
CA TYR A 583 18.92 1.44 -4.18
C TYR A 583 17.94 1.61 -5.33
N LEU A 584 16.95 2.49 -5.19
CA LEU A 584 15.94 2.73 -6.24
C LEU A 584 16.57 3.28 -7.53
N THR A 585 17.61 4.12 -7.41
CA THR A 585 18.38 4.61 -8.55
C THR A 585 19.12 3.47 -9.27
N LEU A 586 19.86 2.64 -8.54
CA LEU A 586 20.57 1.48 -9.10
C LEU A 586 19.61 0.47 -9.73
N ARG A 587 18.48 0.24 -9.08
CA ARG A 587 17.38 -0.60 -9.60
C ARG A 587 16.87 -0.08 -10.95
N GLY A 588 16.70 1.25 -11.09
CA GLY A 588 16.30 1.87 -12.37
C GLY A 588 17.31 1.59 -13.48
N LEU A 589 18.60 1.75 -13.19
CA LEU A 589 19.69 1.44 -14.13
C LEU A 589 19.67 -0.05 -14.53
N GLY A 590 19.54 -0.97 -13.58
CA GLY A 590 19.51 -2.40 -13.85
C GLY A 590 18.31 -2.84 -14.68
N ARG A 591 17.18 -2.17 -14.56
CA ARG A 591 16.00 -2.42 -15.40
C ARG A 591 16.22 -1.93 -16.82
N ALA A 592 16.81 -0.75 -16.98
CA ALA A 592 17.16 -0.22 -18.29
C ALA A 592 18.18 -1.11 -19.01
N GLU A 593 19.24 -1.57 -18.30
CA GLU A 593 20.26 -2.46 -18.85
C GLU A 593 19.65 -3.79 -19.31
N LEU A 594 18.77 -4.41 -18.51
CA LEU A 594 18.10 -5.65 -18.88
C LEU A 594 17.25 -5.47 -20.16
N THR A 595 16.54 -4.35 -20.29
CA THR A 595 15.73 -4.06 -21.49
C THR A 595 16.62 -3.90 -22.73
N HIS A 596 17.76 -3.24 -22.62
CA HIS A 596 18.69 -3.03 -23.73
C HIS A 596 19.43 -4.31 -24.16
N THR A 597 19.73 -5.21 -23.24
CA THR A 597 20.47 -6.44 -23.56
C THR A 597 19.59 -7.53 -24.16
N GLY A 598 18.26 -7.34 -24.21
CA GLY A 598 17.33 -8.32 -24.76
C GLY A 598 17.38 -9.68 -24.03
N ALA A 599 17.95 -9.70 -22.82
CA ALA A 599 18.06 -10.89 -21.98
C ALA A 599 16.71 -11.26 -21.35
N ASP A 600 15.63 -11.06 -22.09
CA ASP A 600 14.30 -11.53 -21.74
C ASP A 600 14.24 -13.05 -21.88
N GLN A 601 14.06 -13.69 -20.79
CA GLN A 601 13.51 -14.96 -20.31
C GLN A 601 13.26 -16.09 -21.30
#